data_6d87dfc5c1d6a7c7adc7edb524ae8ddc
#
_entry.id   6d87dfc5c1d6a7c7adc7edb524ae8ddc
#
_cell.length_a   1.000
_cell.length_b   1.000
_cell.length_c   1.000
_cell.angle_alpha   90.00
_cell.angle_beta   90.00
_cell.angle_gamma   90.00
#
_symmetry.space_group_name_H-M   'P 1'
#
loop_
_entity.id
_entity.type
_entity.pdbx_description
1 polymer ?
#
loop_
_entity_poly.entity_id
_entity_poly.type
_entity_poly.pdbx_seq_one_letter_code
_entity_poly.pdbx_strand_id
1 'polypeptide(L)'
;NTTLHETAVEQLQALGHDLRETAIDAGYDVDAEVANFLWSDAIVYQMPGWWMGAPWIVKRYLDEVLTAGHGSLYASDGRSRRDPDRHYGTGGLLHGRRYMLSLTWNAPQAAFDRPDEFFEGRGIDGVYFPFHKSQQFLGLEAMPTFLATDVMKAPAVDAQRARYRAHLSRVFGQARAGAALSA
;
A
#
# COMPACT_ATOMS: atom_id res chain seq x y z
N ASN A 1 -7.63 -12.52 4.69
CA ASN A 1 -7.30 -11.50 3.65
C ASN A 1 -8.30 -11.48 2.50
N THR A 2 -8.69 -12.64 1.93
CA THR A 2 -9.60 -12.75 0.78
C THR A 2 -10.88 -11.92 0.97
N THR A 3 -11.55 -12.04 2.10
CA THR A 3 -12.79 -11.28 2.40
C THR A 3 -12.60 -9.76 2.37
N LEU A 4 -11.46 -9.25 2.86
CA LEU A 4 -11.16 -7.81 2.78
C LEU A 4 -10.79 -7.42 1.35
N HIS A 5 -10.05 -8.25 0.62
CA HIS A 5 -9.76 -8.02 -0.79
C HIS A 5 -11.05 -7.88 -1.61
N GLU A 6 -11.96 -8.86 -1.51
CA GLU A 6 -13.28 -8.83 -2.16
C GLU A 6 -14.08 -7.57 -1.76
N THR A 7 -14.05 -7.21 -0.47
CA THR A 7 -14.69 -5.98 0.02
C THR A 7 -14.10 -4.73 -0.63
N ALA A 8 -12.77 -4.69 -0.85
CA ALA A 8 -12.12 -3.57 -1.52
C ALA A 8 -12.53 -3.48 -2.99
N VAL A 9 -12.51 -4.60 -3.71
CA VAL A 9 -12.92 -4.67 -5.12
C VAL A 9 -14.35 -4.16 -5.29
N GLU A 10 -15.31 -4.73 -4.53
CA GLU A 10 -16.72 -4.29 -4.54
C GLU A 10 -16.85 -2.79 -4.27
N GLN A 11 -16.18 -2.28 -3.23
CA GLN A 11 -16.33 -0.90 -2.80
C GLN A 11 -15.69 0.09 -3.78
N LEU A 12 -14.50 -0.21 -4.31
CA LEU A 12 -13.81 0.65 -5.25
C LEU A 12 -14.54 0.69 -6.60
N GLN A 13 -15.08 -0.45 -7.08
CA GLN A 13 -15.95 -0.48 -8.26
C GLN A 13 -17.22 0.34 -8.06
N ALA A 14 -17.87 0.23 -6.88
CA ALA A 14 -19.04 1.05 -6.55
C ALA A 14 -18.73 2.55 -6.50
N LEU A 15 -17.49 2.93 -6.15
CA LEU A 15 -17.00 4.31 -6.22
C LEU A 15 -16.63 4.75 -7.65
N GLY A 16 -16.65 3.81 -8.62
CA GLY A 16 -16.43 4.06 -10.04
C GLY A 16 -14.95 4.08 -10.44
N HIS A 17 -14.10 3.36 -9.72
CA HIS A 17 -12.71 3.15 -10.10
C HIS A 17 -12.56 1.95 -11.02
N ASP A 18 -11.67 2.05 -12.01
CA ASP A 18 -11.21 0.91 -12.79
C ASP A 18 -10.14 0.16 -12.00
N LEU A 19 -10.21 -1.17 -11.99
CA LEU A 19 -9.33 -2.01 -11.19
C LEU A 19 -8.55 -3.01 -12.05
N ARG A 20 -7.30 -3.23 -11.64
CA ARG A 20 -6.50 -4.41 -12.01
C ARG A 20 -6.09 -5.11 -10.74
N GLU A 21 -6.13 -6.42 -10.76
CA GLU A 21 -5.88 -7.24 -9.57
C GLU A 21 -4.75 -8.22 -9.84
N THR A 22 -3.84 -8.38 -8.87
CA THR A 22 -2.76 -9.36 -8.91
C THR A 22 -2.78 -10.18 -7.63
N ALA A 23 -3.01 -11.47 -7.74
CA ALA A 23 -2.83 -12.44 -6.65
C ALA A 23 -1.40 -13.00 -6.74
N ILE A 24 -0.47 -12.40 -6.01
CA ILE A 24 0.97 -12.71 -6.13
C ILE A 24 1.34 -14.16 -5.77
N ASP A 25 0.51 -14.84 -4.98
CA ASP A 25 0.66 -16.26 -4.62
C ASP A 25 0.20 -17.21 -5.74
N ALA A 26 -0.60 -16.73 -6.69
CA ALA A 26 -0.97 -17.46 -7.89
C ALA A 26 0.06 -17.32 -9.04
N GLY A 27 1.04 -16.46 -8.85
CA GLY A 27 2.05 -16.11 -9.86
C GLY A 27 1.73 -14.79 -10.58
N TYR A 28 2.74 -14.17 -11.13
CA TYR A 28 2.64 -12.90 -11.87
C TYR A 28 3.72 -12.83 -12.96
N ASP A 29 3.46 -12.04 -13.97
CA ASP A 29 4.45 -11.62 -14.96
C ASP A 29 5.05 -10.29 -14.55
N VAL A 30 6.37 -10.22 -14.45
CA VAL A 30 7.09 -9.06 -13.92
C VAL A 30 6.90 -7.81 -14.78
N ASP A 31 6.92 -7.96 -16.11
CA ASP A 31 6.75 -6.84 -17.03
C ASP A 31 5.31 -6.31 -17.01
N ALA A 32 4.33 -7.21 -16.90
CA ALA A 32 2.93 -6.84 -16.72
C ALA A 32 2.72 -6.08 -15.40
N GLU A 33 3.41 -6.48 -14.32
CA GLU A 33 3.33 -5.76 -13.03
C GLU A 33 3.97 -4.38 -13.11
N VAL A 34 5.12 -4.22 -13.77
CA VAL A 34 5.69 -2.89 -14.04
C VAL A 34 4.69 -2.02 -14.81
N ALA A 35 4.01 -2.59 -15.82
CA ALA A 35 2.97 -1.88 -16.56
C ALA A 35 1.75 -1.52 -15.68
N ASN A 36 1.39 -2.37 -14.70
CA ASN A 36 0.34 -2.08 -13.73
C ASN A 36 0.72 -0.92 -12.80
N PHE A 37 1.97 -0.84 -12.34
CA PHE A 37 2.47 0.33 -11.60
C PHE A 37 2.36 1.63 -12.41
N LEU A 38 2.70 1.58 -13.70
CA LEU A 38 2.62 2.73 -14.59
C LEU A 38 1.18 3.12 -14.95
N TRP A 39 0.26 2.17 -14.96
CA TRP A 39 -1.14 2.42 -15.25
C TRP A 39 -1.89 3.00 -14.05
N SER A 40 -1.60 2.55 -12.83
CA SER A 40 -2.39 2.87 -11.65
C SER A 40 -2.14 4.30 -11.13
N ASP A 41 -3.20 5.01 -10.75
CA ASP A 41 -3.12 6.26 -9.96
C ASP A 41 -2.93 5.95 -8.46
N ALA A 42 -3.38 4.78 -8.02
CA ALA A 42 -3.22 4.33 -6.65
C ALA A 42 -3.07 2.80 -6.57
N ILE A 43 -2.22 2.33 -5.65
CA ILE A 43 -1.95 0.91 -5.42
C ILE A 43 -2.43 0.54 -4.02
N VAL A 44 -3.23 -0.51 -3.91
CA VAL A 44 -3.69 -1.06 -2.61
C VAL A 44 -2.98 -2.39 -2.36
N TYR A 45 -2.16 -2.44 -1.33
CA TYR A 45 -1.51 -3.66 -0.87
C TYR A 45 -2.37 -4.33 0.20
N GLN A 46 -3.09 -5.40 -0.18
CA GLN A 46 -3.86 -6.23 0.75
C GLN A 46 -3.01 -7.41 1.20
N MET A 47 -2.58 -7.45 2.47
CA MET A 47 -1.71 -8.52 2.97
C MET A 47 -1.88 -8.79 4.47
N PRO A 48 -1.56 -10.01 4.95
CA PRO A 48 -1.45 -10.26 6.39
C PRO A 48 -0.15 -9.70 6.93
N GLY A 49 -0.16 -9.31 8.20
CA GLY A 49 1.07 -9.16 8.97
C GLY A 49 1.70 -10.54 9.24
N TRP A 50 2.99 -10.66 8.97
CA TRP A 50 3.74 -11.91 9.12
C TRP A 50 5.13 -11.63 9.67
N TRP A 51 5.48 -12.23 10.81
CA TRP A 51 6.79 -12.01 11.44
C TRP A 51 7.24 -10.55 11.44
N MET A 52 6.41 -9.68 12.04
CA MET A 52 6.64 -8.24 12.24
C MET A 52 6.78 -7.42 10.95
N GLY A 53 6.19 -7.89 9.85
CA GLY A 53 6.23 -7.17 8.57
C GLY A 53 5.35 -7.82 7.51
N ALA A 54 5.70 -7.61 6.25
CA ALA A 54 5.05 -8.24 5.12
C ALA A 54 5.50 -9.71 4.97
N PRO A 55 4.64 -10.62 4.44
CA PRO A 55 5.06 -11.97 4.08
C PRO A 55 6.24 -11.98 3.08
N TRP A 56 7.08 -13.02 3.14
CA TRP A 56 8.25 -13.14 2.27
C TRP A 56 7.91 -13.02 0.76
N ILE A 57 6.76 -13.55 0.36
CA ILE A 57 6.31 -13.49 -1.03
C ILE A 57 6.06 -12.04 -1.50
N VAL A 58 5.60 -11.16 -0.62
CA VAL A 58 5.45 -9.73 -0.91
C VAL A 58 6.83 -9.08 -1.09
N LYS A 59 7.81 -9.46 -0.25
CA LYS A 59 9.18 -8.95 -0.41
C LYS A 59 9.80 -9.41 -1.72
N ARG A 60 9.60 -10.70 -2.09
CA ARG A 60 10.03 -11.23 -3.39
C ARG A 60 9.41 -10.45 -4.55
N TYR A 61 8.09 -10.24 -4.51
CA TYR A 61 7.37 -9.45 -5.52
C TYR A 61 7.97 -8.04 -5.66
N LEU A 62 8.18 -7.35 -4.56
CA LEU A 62 8.80 -6.02 -4.60
C LEU A 62 10.22 -6.06 -5.18
N ASP A 63 11.04 -7.04 -4.78
CA ASP A 63 12.42 -7.16 -5.27
C ASP A 63 12.45 -7.41 -6.78
N GLU A 64 11.62 -8.29 -7.30
CA GLU A 64 11.56 -8.62 -8.72
C GLU A 64 11.00 -7.46 -9.55
N VAL A 65 9.82 -6.96 -9.19
CA VAL A 65 9.11 -5.93 -9.97
C VAL A 65 9.79 -4.57 -9.89
N LEU A 66 10.20 -4.14 -8.70
CA LEU A 66 10.85 -2.83 -8.57
C LEU A 66 12.24 -2.82 -9.21
N THR A 67 12.98 -3.94 -9.17
CA THR A 67 14.27 -4.05 -9.87
C THR A 67 14.07 -3.97 -11.39
N ALA A 68 13.09 -4.68 -11.94
CA ALA A 68 12.76 -4.61 -13.36
C ALA A 68 12.25 -3.22 -13.78
N GLY A 69 11.62 -2.50 -12.86
CA GLY A 69 11.10 -1.14 -13.08
C GLY A 69 12.16 -0.03 -13.15
N HIS A 70 13.45 -0.35 -13.07
CA HIS A 70 14.50 0.67 -13.25
C HIS A 70 14.39 1.35 -14.62
N GLY A 71 14.45 2.68 -14.63
CA GLY A 71 14.26 3.51 -15.81
C GLY A 71 12.79 3.90 -16.09
N SER A 72 11.80 3.20 -15.49
CA SER A 72 10.37 3.50 -15.66
C SER A 72 9.65 3.85 -14.36
N LEU A 73 9.91 3.14 -13.27
CA LEU A 73 9.35 3.46 -11.95
C LEU A 73 10.25 4.41 -11.16
N TYR A 74 11.55 4.34 -11.37
CA TYR A 74 12.56 5.25 -10.82
C TYR A 74 13.78 5.32 -11.78
N ALA A 75 14.43 6.47 -11.83
CA ALA A 75 15.59 6.69 -12.72
C ALA A 75 16.93 6.40 -12.04
N SER A 76 17.04 6.65 -10.72
CA SER A 76 18.23 6.50 -9.92
C SER A 76 17.90 6.55 -8.43
N ASP A 77 18.90 6.57 -7.56
CA ASP A 77 18.70 6.85 -6.13
C ASP A 77 18.47 8.35 -5.80
N GLY A 78 18.50 9.21 -6.81
CA GLY A 78 18.27 10.66 -6.68
C GLY A 78 19.55 11.47 -6.44
N ARG A 79 20.62 10.88 -5.92
CA ARG A 79 21.89 11.60 -5.69
C ARG A 79 22.54 12.02 -7.00
N SER A 80 23.18 13.18 -7.01
CA SER A 80 23.90 13.69 -8.17
C SER A 80 25.19 14.40 -7.76
N ARG A 81 26.28 14.14 -8.47
CA ARG A 81 27.53 14.92 -8.30
C ARG A 81 27.41 16.35 -8.81
N ARG A 82 26.44 16.62 -9.71
CA ARG A 82 26.19 17.96 -10.26
C ARG A 82 25.26 18.81 -9.40
N ASP A 83 24.53 18.17 -8.49
CA ASP A 83 23.58 18.80 -7.59
C ASP A 83 23.70 18.13 -6.20
N PRO A 84 24.60 18.64 -5.32
CA PRO A 84 24.84 18.07 -3.99
C PRO A 84 23.63 18.17 -3.03
N ASP A 85 22.66 19.02 -3.34
CA ASP A 85 21.46 19.21 -2.51
C ASP A 85 20.41 18.12 -2.78
N ARG A 86 20.58 17.32 -3.81
CA ARG A 86 19.71 16.16 -4.05
C ARG A 86 20.01 15.01 -3.13
N HIS A 87 18.99 14.58 -2.42
CA HIS A 87 19.08 13.53 -1.42
C HIS A 87 18.80 12.13 -1.98
N TYR A 88 19.26 11.11 -1.24
CA TYR A 88 18.92 9.71 -1.51
C TYR A 88 17.41 9.49 -1.41
N GLY A 89 16.84 8.71 -2.35
CA GLY A 89 15.42 8.38 -2.42
C GLY A 89 14.57 9.40 -3.19
N THR A 90 15.20 10.33 -3.94
CA THR A 90 14.49 11.36 -4.73
C THR A 90 14.47 11.09 -6.23
N GLY A 91 14.86 9.89 -6.66
CA GLY A 91 14.92 9.51 -8.09
C GLY A 91 13.68 8.79 -8.61
N GLY A 92 12.60 8.74 -7.83
CA GLY A 92 11.32 8.14 -8.21
C GLY A 92 10.65 8.87 -9.38
N LEU A 93 9.89 8.16 -10.19
CA LEU A 93 9.19 8.68 -11.36
C LEU A 93 7.65 8.64 -11.24
N LEU A 94 7.12 8.08 -10.13
CA LEU A 94 5.69 7.91 -9.89
C LEU A 94 5.08 9.05 -9.04
N HIS A 95 5.63 10.25 -9.14
CA HIS A 95 5.11 11.41 -8.42
C HIS A 95 3.63 11.70 -8.75
N GLY A 96 2.86 12.12 -7.74
CA GLY A 96 1.41 12.36 -7.86
C GLY A 96 0.57 11.09 -7.77
N ARG A 97 1.18 9.91 -7.74
CA ARG A 97 0.51 8.62 -7.50
C ARG A 97 0.58 8.24 -6.03
N ARG A 98 -0.30 7.35 -5.61
CA ARG A 98 -0.48 7.03 -4.19
C ARG A 98 -0.46 5.52 -3.94
N TYR A 99 -0.28 5.13 -2.69
CA TYR A 99 -0.47 3.75 -2.26
C TYR A 99 -1.13 3.69 -0.89
N MET A 100 -1.80 2.58 -0.62
CA MET A 100 -2.44 2.28 0.66
C MET A 100 -2.06 0.88 1.13
N LEU A 101 -1.77 0.74 2.41
CA LEU A 101 -1.67 -0.57 3.05
C LEU A 101 -3.03 -0.96 3.63
N SER A 102 -3.44 -2.20 3.37
CA SER A 102 -4.59 -2.85 3.99
C SER A 102 -4.12 -4.14 4.65
N LEU A 103 -4.07 -4.13 5.97
CA LEU A 103 -3.36 -5.10 6.77
C LEU A 103 -4.31 -5.88 7.68
N THR A 104 -4.05 -7.20 7.82
CA THR A 104 -4.70 -8.04 8.83
C THR A 104 -3.67 -8.55 9.82
N TRP A 105 -3.94 -8.42 11.11
CA TRP A 105 -3.04 -8.88 12.18
C TRP A 105 -3.79 -9.64 13.26
N ASN A 106 -3.14 -10.67 13.79
CA ASN A 106 -3.63 -11.35 14.99
C ASN A 106 -3.00 -10.76 16.27
N ALA A 107 -2.90 -9.44 16.32
CA ALA A 107 -2.51 -8.66 17.49
C ALA A 107 -3.58 -7.59 17.75
N PRO A 108 -3.81 -7.19 19.02
CA PRO A 108 -4.75 -6.11 19.34
C PRO A 108 -4.18 -4.76 18.91
N GLN A 109 -5.06 -3.78 18.70
CA GLN A 109 -4.67 -2.40 18.35
C GLN A 109 -3.68 -1.81 19.35
N ALA A 110 -3.88 -2.08 20.65
CA ALA A 110 -3.01 -1.60 21.71
C ALA A 110 -1.55 -2.02 21.54
N ALA A 111 -1.30 -3.21 20.97
CA ALA A 111 0.06 -3.69 20.72
C ALA A 111 0.89 -2.74 19.84
N PHE A 112 0.23 -1.97 18.96
CA PHE A 112 0.87 -1.01 18.05
C PHE A 112 0.96 0.39 18.65
N ASP A 113 -0.10 0.80 19.39
CA ASP A 113 -0.30 2.21 19.73
C ASP A 113 0.21 2.59 21.11
N ARG A 114 0.36 1.62 22.02
CA ARG A 114 0.78 1.91 23.39
C ARG A 114 2.30 1.79 23.54
N PRO A 115 2.95 2.77 24.22
CA PRO A 115 4.41 2.75 24.44
C PRO A 115 4.90 1.59 25.32
N ASP A 116 4.03 1.05 26.19
CA ASP A 116 4.31 -0.06 27.09
C ASP A 116 4.03 -1.46 26.49
N GLU A 117 3.58 -1.50 25.25
CA GLU A 117 3.25 -2.72 24.51
C GLU A 117 4.33 -3.08 23.47
N PHE A 118 4.16 -4.24 22.81
CA PHE A 118 5.18 -4.90 22.02
C PHE A 118 5.83 -4.03 20.92
N PHE A 119 5.07 -3.20 20.24
CA PHE A 119 5.60 -2.31 19.20
C PHE A 119 5.94 -0.90 19.71
N GLU A 120 5.99 -0.70 21.04
CA GLU A 120 6.52 0.53 21.70
C GLU A 120 5.81 1.82 21.25
N GLY A 121 4.52 1.73 20.91
CA GLY A 121 3.74 2.89 20.45
C GLY A 121 4.11 3.41 19.06
N ARG A 122 4.84 2.65 18.25
CA ARG A 122 5.27 3.08 16.91
C ARG A 122 4.14 3.16 15.88
N GLY A 123 2.97 2.64 16.25
CA GLY A 123 1.86 2.50 15.31
C GLY A 123 2.14 1.51 14.18
N ILE A 124 1.12 1.20 13.41
CA ILE A 124 1.26 0.23 12.31
C ILE A 124 2.22 0.72 11.21
N ASP A 125 2.18 2.01 10.89
CA ASP A 125 3.06 2.57 9.86
C ASP A 125 4.54 2.58 10.30
N GLY A 126 4.81 2.70 11.60
CA GLY A 126 6.15 2.54 12.15
C GLY A 126 6.67 1.10 12.01
N VAL A 127 5.82 0.09 12.18
CA VAL A 127 6.17 -1.33 11.93
C VAL A 127 6.47 -1.56 10.45
N TYR A 128 5.74 -0.90 9.53
CA TYR A 128 5.92 -1.02 8.08
C TYR A 128 6.85 0.05 7.49
N PHE A 129 7.64 0.75 8.31
CA PHE A 129 8.55 1.80 7.85
C PHE A 129 9.41 1.40 6.63
N PRO A 130 10.07 0.22 6.56
CA PRO A 130 10.84 -0.18 5.38
C PRO A 130 9.97 -0.33 4.13
N PHE A 131 8.73 -0.80 4.27
CA PHE A 131 7.78 -0.90 3.17
C PHE A 131 7.41 0.49 2.64
N HIS A 132 7.09 1.42 3.52
CA HIS A 132 6.80 2.81 3.15
C HIS A 132 7.99 3.46 2.43
N LYS A 133 9.22 3.17 2.87
CA LYS A 133 10.44 3.69 2.20
C LYS A 133 10.62 3.14 0.80
N SER A 134 10.28 1.87 0.55
CA SER A 134 10.31 1.31 -0.81
C SER A 134 9.33 2.04 -1.74
N GLN A 135 8.13 2.36 -1.27
CA GLN A 135 7.15 3.09 -2.08
C GLN A 135 7.54 4.56 -2.29
N GLN A 136 8.03 5.22 -1.25
CA GLN A 136 8.54 6.60 -1.33
C GLN A 136 9.74 6.71 -2.29
N PHE A 137 10.59 5.68 -2.37
CA PHE A 137 11.70 5.63 -3.32
C PHE A 137 11.24 5.70 -4.77
N LEU A 138 10.03 5.21 -5.08
CA LEU A 138 9.39 5.34 -6.39
C LEU A 138 8.72 6.70 -6.62
N GLY A 139 8.58 7.53 -5.58
CA GLY A 139 7.85 8.80 -5.63
C GLY A 139 6.38 8.69 -5.26
N LEU A 140 5.92 7.52 -4.75
CA LEU A 140 4.53 7.32 -4.34
C LEU A 140 4.25 7.97 -2.98
N GLU A 141 3.05 8.53 -2.82
CA GLU A 141 2.56 9.12 -1.58
C GLU A 141 1.70 8.12 -0.79
N ALA A 142 1.95 8.03 0.53
CA ALA A 142 1.18 7.14 1.39
C ALA A 142 -0.23 7.70 1.66
N MET A 143 -1.24 6.83 1.50
CA MET A 143 -2.59 7.05 1.98
C MET A 143 -2.74 6.41 3.38
N PRO A 144 -3.74 6.81 4.19
CA PRO A 144 -3.95 6.22 5.51
C PRO A 144 -4.07 4.69 5.46
N THR A 145 -3.27 4.00 6.26
CA THR A 145 -3.30 2.54 6.36
C THR A 145 -4.59 2.04 7.00
N PHE A 146 -5.17 0.98 6.45
CA PHE A 146 -6.23 0.22 7.11
C PHE A 146 -5.64 -0.96 7.87
N LEU A 147 -6.06 -1.14 9.12
CA LEU A 147 -5.66 -2.26 9.98
C LEU A 147 -6.87 -2.98 10.55
N ALA A 148 -6.97 -4.28 10.27
CA ALA A 148 -7.86 -5.21 10.96
C ALA A 148 -7.07 -6.01 11.98
N THR A 149 -7.44 -5.90 13.25
CA THR A 149 -6.77 -6.52 14.40
C THR A 149 -7.51 -7.75 14.91
N ASP A 150 -6.84 -8.59 15.71
CA ASP A 150 -7.39 -9.78 16.37
C ASP A 150 -8.10 -10.77 15.42
N VAL A 151 -7.63 -10.86 14.18
CA VAL A 151 -8.34 -11.56 13.11
C VAL A 151 -8.48 -13.08 13.31
N MET A 152 -7.74 -13.66 14.26
CA MET A 152 -7.85 -15.07 14.63
C MET A 152 -8.52 -15.27 16.00
N LYS A 153 -8.21 -14.42 16.98
CA LYS A 153 -8.71 -14.55 18.36
C LYS A 153 -10.11 -14.00 18.55
N ALA A 154 -10.43 -12.90 17.86
CA ALA A 154 -11.74 -12.25 17.95
C ALA A 154 -12.18 -11.75 16.56
N PRO A 155 -12.39 -12.65 15.57
CA PRO A 155 -12.69 -12.27 14.19
C PRO A 155 -14.07 -11.63 14.10
N ALA A 156 -14.13 -10.31 14.16
CA ALA A 156 -15.35 -9.53 13.94
C ALA A 156 -15.47 -9.19 12.44
N VAL A 157 -15.63 -10.21 11.60
CA VAL A 157 -15.51 -10.09 10.13
C VAL A 157 -16.43 -9.01 9.56
N ASP A 158 -17.73 -9.01 9.92
CA ASP A 158 -18.67 -8.04 9.39
C ASP A 158 -18.37 -6.61 9.85
N ALA A 159 -17.96 -6.43 11.10
CA ALA A 159 -17.54 -5.14 11.61
C ALA A 159 -16.25 -4.65 10.89
N GLN A 160 -15.29 -5.53 10.65
CA GLN A 160 -14.06 -5.20 9.90
C GLN A 160 -14.40 -4.82 8.44
N ARG A 161 -15.28 -5.56 7.77
CA ARG A 161 -15.78 -5.22 6.42
C ARG A 161 -16.43 -3.84 6.38
N ALA A 162 -17.33 -3.56 7.33
CA ALA A 162 -18.00 -2.26 7.43
C ALA A 162 -17.01 -1.11 7.65
N ARG A 163 -16.05 -1.28 8.56
CA ARG A 163 -14.97 -0.32 8.80
C ARG A 163 -14.12 -0.10 7.54
N TYR A 164 -13.82 -1.18 6.81
CA TYR A 164 -13.01 -1.10 5.60
C TYR A 164 -13.74 -0.37 4.47
N ARG A 165 -15.03 -0.66 4.24
CA ARG A 165 -15.86 0.11 3.29
C ARG A 165 -15.89 1.60 3.62
N ALA A 166 -16.09 1.95 4.89
CA ALA A 166 -16.06 3.34 5.31
C ALA A 166 -14.69 3.99 5.11
N HIS A 167 -13.60 3.25 5.38
CA HIS A 167 -12.24 3.72 5.14
C HIS A 167 -11.99 3.98 3.65
N LEU A 168 -12.33 3.03 2.79
CA LEU A 168 -12.19 3.17 1.34
C LEU A 168 -13.00 4.34 0.79
N SER A 169 -14.25 4.50 1.24
CA SER A 169 -15.08 5.64 0.85
C SER A 169 -14.47 6.99 1.24
N ARG A 170 -13.86 7.07 2.43
CA ARG A 170 -13.18 8.30 2.88
C ARG A 170 -11.92 8.60 2.08
N VAL A 171 -11.13 7.56 1.75
CA VAL A 171 -9.82 7.70 1.10
C VAL A 171 -9.95 7.88 -0.41
N PHE A 172 -10.91 7.21 -1.05
CA PHE A 172 -11.08 7.19 -2.51
C PHE A 172 -12.33 7.93 -2.99
N GLY A 173 -13.30 8.21 -2.12
CA GLY A 173 -14.56 8.84 -2.51
C GLY A 173 -14.44 10.31 -2.96
N GLN A 174 -13.35 11.00 -2.62
CA GLN A 174 -13.15 12.42 -2.95
C GLN A 174 -12.60 12.67 -4.37
N ALA A 175 -12.20 11.64 -5.10
CA ALA A 175 -11.57 11.80 -6.42
C ALA A 175 -12.50 12.36 -7.51
N ARG A 176 -13.83 12.29 -7.34
CA ARG A 176 -14.80 12.82 -8.31
C ARG A 176 -15.10 14.32 -8.19
N ALA A 177 -14.81 14.96 -7.08
CA ALA A 177 -15.10 16.37 -6.88
C ALA A 177 -14.11 17.32 -7.60
N GLY A 178 -12.88 16.85 -7.88
CA GLY A 178 -11.85 17.64 -8.57
C GLY A 178 -11.89 17.60 -10.09
N ALA A 179 -12.46 16.55 -10.69
CA ALA A 179 -12.50 16.38 -12.15
C ALA A 179 -13.67 17.13 -12.82
N ALA A 180 -14.65 17.60 -12.05
CA ALA A 180 -15.83 18.32 -12.59
C ALA A 180 -15.64 19.84 -12.69
N LEU A 181 -14.48 20.39 -12.29
CA LEU A 181 -14.20 21.84 -12.29
C LEU A 181 -13.19 22.31 -13.35
N SER A 182 -12.80 21.43 -14.29
CA SER A 182 -11.88 21.76 -15.40
C SER A 182 -12.42 21.29 -16.76
N ALA A 183 -13.70 21.58 -17.05
CA ALA A 183 -14.29 21.43 -18.38
C ALA A 183 -14.82 22.79 -18.87
#